data_8d5f9ee6a9562513d1b782600788e58b
#
_entry.id   8d5f9ee6a9562513d1b782600788e58b
#
_cell.length_a   1.000
_cell.length_b   1.000
_cell.length_c   1.000
_cell.angle_alpha   90.00
_cell.angle_beta   90.00
_cell.angle_gamma   90.00
#
_symmetry.space_group_name_H-M   'P 1'
#
loop_
_entity.id
_entity.type
_entity.pdbx_description
1 polymer ?
#
loop_
_entity_poly.entity_id
_entity_poly.type
_entity_poly.pdbx_seq_one_letter_code
_entity_poly.pdbx_strand_id
1 'polypeptide(L)'
;TGHMYFVPRTFMERVDIFEDFITLLSGLNKKQTPLVVNSFYIIDDAKQRDKMTEEFYLAVKKEIAAYQEKCDYLIKSSSQSPSVMDRWVLKVQALEEKKRHYEGVLQRELDGLDDEFSVLKLLSQELQVRANSIRSQRFQQKAA
;
A
#
# COMPACT_ATOMS: atom_id res chain seq x y z
N THR A 1 2.03 12.70 -19.97
CA THR A 1 2.83 11.71 -19.22
C THR A 1 1.92 10.62 -18.71
N GLY A 2 2.04 9.42 -19.28
CA GLY A 2 1.29 8.26 -18.84
C GLY A 2 1.92 7.61 -17.59
N HIS A 3 1.11 6.90 -16.81
CA HIS A 3 1.56 6.06 -15.72
C HIS A 3 1.43 4.61 -16.14
N MET A 4 2.41 3.79 -15.78
CA MET A 4 2.39 2.35 -16.00
C MET A 4 2.25 1.65 -14.66
N TYR A 5 1.36 0.64 -14.62
CA TYR A 5 1.11 -0.16 -13.43
C TYR A 5 1.23 -1.64 -13.78
N PHE A 6 1.86 -2.40 -12.90
CA PHE A 6 1.84 -3.84 -12.97
C PHE A 6 0.62 -4.37 -12.21
N VAL A 7 -0.17 -5.21 -12.87
CA VAL A 7 -1.36 -5.83 -12.27
C VAL A 7 -1.22 -7.35 -12.38
N PRO A 8 -1.22 -8.08 -11.25
CA PRO A 8 -1.21 -9.53 -11.27
C PRO A 8 -2.42 -10.11 -12.00
N ARG A 9 -2.25 -11.23 -12.69
CA ARG A 9 -3.30 -11.89 -13.48
C ARG A 9 -4.56 -12.23 -12.68
N THR A 10 -4.43 -12.44 -11.40
CA THR A 10 -5.55 -12.68 -10.48
C THR A 10 -6.55 -11.52 -10.41
N PHE A 11 -6.18 -10.33 -10.88
CA PHE A 11 -7.03 -9.14 -10.91
C PHE A 11 -7.51 -8.75 -12.32
N MET A 12 -7.40 -9.64 -13.30
CA MET A 12 -7.75 -9.34 -14.70
C MET A 12 -9.20 -8.84 -14.86
N GLU A 13 -10.16 -9.47 -14.19
CA GLU A 13 -11.56 -9.01 -14.24
C GLU A 13 -11.72 -7.56 -13.79
N ARG A 14 -10.92 -7.12 -12.81
CA ARG A 14 -10.93 -5.73 -12.35
C ARG A 14 -10.31 -4.78 -13.37
N VAL A 15 -9.31 -5.24 -14.11
CA VAL A 15 -8.69 -4.48 -15.19
C VAL A 15 -9.70 -4.27 -16.31
N ASP A 16 -10.42 -5.32 -16.72
CA ASP A 16 -11.44 -5.25 -17.76
C ASP A 16 -12.56 -4.25 -17.37
N ILE A 17 -13.06 -4.33 -16.14
CA ILE A 17 -14.06 -3.38 -15.61
C ILE A 17 -13.49 -1.95 -15.62
N PHE A 18 -12.24 -1.76 -15.24
CA PHE A 18 -11.60 -0.46 -15.23
C PHE A 18 -11.43 0.13 -16.64
N GLU A 19 -11.03 -0.70 -17.61
CA GLU A 19 -10.93 -0.30 -19.02
C GLU A 19 -12.29 0.12 -19.59
N ASP A 20 -13.34 -0.64 -19.31
CA ASP A 20 -14.70 -0.31 -19.71
C ASP A 20 -15.17 1.02 -19.08
N PHE A 21 -14.88 1.21 -17.81
CA PHE A 21 -15.19 2.46 -17.10
C PHE A 21 -14.46 3.66 -17.70
N ILE A 22 -13.18 3.56 -18.01
CA ILE A 22 -12.41 4.63 -18.66
C ILE A 22 -12.96 4.93 -20.05
N THR A 23 -13.37 3.90 -20.80
CA THR A 23 -14.01 4.07 -22.11
C THR A 23 -15.32 4.88 -22.01
N LEU A 24 -16.16 4.57 -21.03
CA LEU A 24 -17.38 5.32 -20.74
C LEU A 24 -17.08 6.78 -20.36
N LEU A 25 -16.12 6.99 -19.47
CA LEU A 25 -15.70 8.33 -19.07
C LEU A 25 -15.12 9.13 -20.23
N SER A 26 -14.39 8.48 -21.14
CA SER A 26 -13.84 9.12 -22.34
C SER A 26 -14.96 9.67 -23.24
N GLY A 27 -16.07 8.93 -23.35
CA GLY A 27 -17.26 9.39 -24.10
C GLY A 27 -17.96 10.61 -23.48
N LEU A 28 -17.82 10.82 -22.18
CA LEU A 28 -18.37 11.97 -21.44
C LEU A 28 -17.38 13.13 -21.31
N ASN A 29 -16.13 12.92 -21.67
CA ASN A 29 -15.08 13.90 -21.52
C ASN A 29 -15.19 15.03 -22.54
N LYS A 30 -15.40 16.25 -22.05
CA LYS A 30 -15.49 17.46 -22.87
C LYS A 30 -14.13 18.12 -23.14
N LYS A 31 -13.03 17.59 -22.55
CA LYS A 31 -11.68 18.10 -22.78
C LYS A 31 -11.09 17.48 -24.04
N GLN A 32 -10.20 18.22 -24.70
CA GLN A 32 -9.52 17.74 -25.92
C GLN A 32 -8.53 16.59 -25.65
N THR A 33 -8.08 16.42 -24.40
CA THR A 33 -7.15 15.34 -24.03
C THR A 33 -7.93 14.05 -23.82
N PRO A 34 -7.74 13.01 -24.64
CA PRO A 34 -8.44 11.76 -24.48
C PRO A 34 -8.04 11.05 -23.19
N LEU A 35 -9.02 10.39 -22.57
CA LEU A 35 -8.75 9.42 -21.50
C LEU A 35 -8.52 8.06 -22.18
N VAL A 36 -7.32 7.54 -22.04
CA VAL A 36 -6.92 6.25 -22.64
C VAL A 36 -6.27 5.37 -21.59
N VAL A 37 -6.69 4.13 -21.56
CA VAL A 37 -6.02 3.05 -20.82
C VAL A 37 -5.79 1.89 -21.78
N ASN A 38 -4.60 1.32 -21.73
CA ASN A 38 -4.24 0.13 -22.50
C ASN A 38 -3.58 -0.87 -21.57
N SER A 39 -3.94 -2.13 -21.67
CA SER A 39 -3.28 -3.23 -21.00
C SER A 39 -2.49 -4.08 -21.97
N PHE A 40 -1.36 -4.59 -21.50
CA PHE A 40 -0.48 -5.48 -22.25
C PHE A 40 -0.12 -6.68 -21.39
N TYR A 41 -0.19 -7.86 -21.98
CA TYR A 41 0.29 -9.07 -21.31
C TYR A 41 1.82 -9.10 -21.31
N ILE A 42 2.38 -9.40 -20.16
CA ILE A 42 3.82 -9.61 -20.01
C ILE A 42 4.07 -11.12 -20.10
N ILE A 43 5.05 -11.52 -20.89
CA ILE A 43 5.47 -12.92 -20.99
C ILE A 43 6.10 -13.32 -19.64
N ASP A 44 5.62 -14.44 -19.09
CA ASP A 44 6.15 -14.98 -17.84
C ASP A 44 7.46 -15.73 -18.08
N ASP A 45 8.56 -15.00 -18.14
CA ASP A 45 9.91 -15.54 -18.20
C ASP A 45 10.78 -14.99 -17.03
N ALA A 46 11.93 -15.64 -16.82
CA ALA A 46 12.82 -15.27 -15.72
C ALA A 46 13.29 -13.82 -15.79
N LYS A 47 13.60 -13.32 -16.99
CA LYS A 47 14.08 -11.93 -17.19
C LYS A 47 13.00 -10.91 -16.82
N GLN A 48 11.74 -11.16 -17.19
CA GLN A 48 10.64 -10.26 -16.85
C GLN A 48 10.33 -10.32 -15.36
N ARG A 49 10.36 -11.52 -14.76
CA ARG A 49 10.21 -11.65 -13.30
C ARG A 49 11.30 -10.94 -12.54
N ASP A 50 12.56 -10.99 -12.97
CA ASP A 50 13.66 -10.24 -12.36
C ASP A 50 13.39 -8.75 -12.37
N LYS A 51 13.02 -8.19 -13.50
CA LYS A 51 12.68 -6.77 -13.63
C LYS A 51 11.50 -6.37 -12.75
N MET A 52 10.42 -7.15 -12.77
CA MET A 52 9.25 -6.88 -11.94
C MET A 52 9.57 -6.96 -10.45
N THR A 53 10.43 -7.90 -10.05
CA THR A 53 10.90 -8.04 -8.67
C THR A 53 11.69 -6.81 -8.24
N GLU A 54 12.61 -6.33 -9.07
CA GLU A 54 13.40 -5.13 -8.79
C GLU A 54 12.52 -3.88 -8.66
N GLU A 55 11.63 -3.65 -9.60
CA GLU A 55 10.68 -2.52 -9.57
C GLU A 55 9.78 -2.57 -8.34
N PHE A 56 9.26 -3.74 -8.02
CA PHE A 56 8.43 -3.92 -6.83
C PHE A 56 9.23 -3.68 -5.54
N TYR A 57 10.45 -4.20 -5.47
CA TYR A 57 11.36 -4.00 -4.34
C TYR A 57 11.59 -2.51 -4.07
N LEU A 58 11.96 -1.75 -5.10
CA LEU A 58 12.20 -0.31 -5.00
C LEU A 58 10.93 0.46 -4.58
N ALA A 59 9.79 0.12 -5.16
CA ALA A 59 8.52 0.76 -4.84
C ALA A 59 8.12 0.51 -3.39
N VAL A 60 8.20 -0.74 -2.91
CA VAL A 60 7.85 -1.09 -1.54
C VAL A 60 8.82 -0.49 -0.53
N LYS A 61 10.11 -0.49 -0.83
CA LYS A 61 11.11 0.15 0.04
C LYS A 61 10.82 1.64 0.26
N LYS A 62 10.42 2.34 -0.79
CA LYS A 62 10.00 3.73 -0.72
C LYS A 62 8.71 3.90 0.12
N GLU A 63 7.75 3.01 -0.05
CA GLU A 63 6.50 3.01 0.74
C GLU A 63 6.79 2.76 2.23
N ILE A 64 7.65 1.79 2.55
CA ILE A 64 8.07 1.50 3.94
C ILE A 64 8.68 2.73 4.59
N ALA A 65 9.62 3.39 3.92
CA ALA A 65 10.28 4.59 4.44
C ALA A 65 9.26 5.72 4.74
N ALA A 66 8.31 5.96 3.84
CA ALA A 66 7.26 6.94 4.05
C ALA A 66 6.32 6.56 5.22
N TYR A 67 6.03 5.26 5.40
CA TYR A 67 5.20 4.78 6.50
C TYR A 67 5.92 4.87 7.83
N GLN A 68 7.22 4.54 7.88
CA GLN A 68 8.05 4.70 9.07
C GLN A 68 8.08 6.16 9.53
N GLU A 69 8.35 7.08 8.61
CA GLU A 69 8.36 8.53 8.91
C GLU A 69 7.02 8.97 9.49
N LYS A 70 5.92 8.51 8.91
CA LYS A 70 4.58 8.90 9.38
C LYS A 70 4.22 8.29 10.72
N CYS A 71 4.55 7.03 10.96
CA CYS A 71 4.35 6.38 12.25
C CYS A 71 5.17 7.07 13.34
N ASP A 72 6.44 7.33 13.08
CA ASP A 72 7.34 8.02 14.00
C ASP A 72 6.84 9.44 14.33
N TYR A 73 6.39 10.18 13.32
CA TYR A 73 5.75 11.48 13.52
C TYR A 73 4.53 11.39 14.45
N LEU A 74 3.65 10.41 14.25
CA LEU A 74 2.45 10.24 15.09
C LEU A 74 2.80 9.83 16.52
N ILE A 75 3.87 9.05 16.71
CA ILE A 75 4.35 8.67 18.04
C ILE A 75 4.92 9.88 18.77
N LYS A 76 5.75 10.69 18.12
CA LYS A 76 6.43 11.85 18.69
C LYS A 76 5.52 13.08 18.82
N SER A 77 4.49 13.18 18.01
CA SER A 77 3.56 14.32 18.04
C SER A 77 2.62 14.26 19.24
N SER A 78 2.07 15.41 19.60
CA SER A 78 0.99 15.53 20.59
C SER A 78 -0.37 15.05 20.06
N SER A 79 -0.41 14.39 18.90
CA SER A 79 -1.66 13.88 18.31
C SER A 79 -2.38 12.94 19.29
N GLN A 80 -3.63 13.23 19.52
CA GLN A 80 -4.52 12.48 20.42
C GLN A 80 -5.65 11.80 19.65
N SER A 81 -5.41 11.41 18.39
CA SER A 81 -6.43 10.78 17.54
C SER A 81 -6.18 9.28 17.38
N PRO A 82 -6.80 8.41 18.20
CA PRO A 82 -6.69 6.97 18.07
C PRO A 82 -7.12 6.44 16.70
N SER A 83 -8.14 7.05 16.10
CA SER A 83 -8.63 6.62 14.78
C SER A 83 -7.61 6.86 13.65
N VAL A 84 -6.79 7.90 13.76
CA VAL A 84 -5.68 8.13 12.81
C VAL A 84 -4.59 7.09 13.02
N MET A 85 -4.25 6.76 14.25
CA MET A 85 -3.26 5.74 14.59
C MET A 85 -3.69 4.36 14.06
N ASP A 86 -4.94 3.96 14.30
CA ASP A 86 -5.50 2.69 13.80
C ASP A 86 -5.45 2.61 12.28
N ARG A 87 -5.75 3.71 11.58
CA ARG A 87 -5.69 3.75 10.12
C ARG A 87 -4.27 3.46 9.62
N TRP A 88 -3.25 3.95 10.31
CA TRP A 88 -1.87 3.67 9.94
C TRP A 88 -1.45 2.25 10.28
N VAL A 89 -1.93 1.70 11.40
CA VAL A 89 -1.76 0.26 11.71
C VAL A 89 -2.32 -0.61 10.59
N LEU A 90 -3.53 -0.32 10.11
CA LEU A 90 -4.15 -1.05 9.00
C LEU A 90 -3.37 -0.88 7.68
N LYS A 91 -2.81 0.30 7.41
CA LYS A 91 -1.97 0.51 6.23
C LYS A 91 -0.69 -0.32 6.27
N VAL A 92 -0.06 -0.44 7.44
CA VAL A 92 1.13 -1.28 7.62
C VAL A 92 0.78 -2.75 7.37
N GLN A 93 -0.32 -3.24 7.93
CA GLN A 93 -0.80 -4.60 7.69
C GLN A 93 -1.08 -4.85 6.19
N ALA A 94 -1.74 -3.91 5.53
CA ALA A 94 -2.02 -4.01 4.10
C ALA A 94 -0.73 -4.04 3.24
N LEU A 95 0.31 -3.33 3.67
CA LEU A 95 1.61 -3.36 2.98
C LEU A 95 2.33 -4.70 3.17
N GLU A 96 2.24 -5.32 4.36
CA GLU A 96 2.75 -6.67 4.60
C GLU A 96 2.02 -7.72 3.76
N GLU A 97 0.69 -7.62 3.65
CA GLU A 97 -0.12 -8.49 2.81
C GLU A 97 0.22 -8.32 1.33
N LYS A 98 0.44 -7.09 0.89
CA LYS A 98 0.91 -6.78 -0.46
C LYS A 98 2.24 -7.45 -0.75
N LYS A 99 3.21 -7.39 0.17
CA LYS A 99 4.50 -8.10 0.03
C LYS A 99 4.27 -9.59 -0.18
N ARG A 100 3.52 -10.25 0.71
CA ARG A 100 3.25 -11.69 0.62
C ARG A 100 2.52 -12.09 -0.68
N HIS A 101 1.57 -11.27 -1.10
CA HIS A 101 0.87 -11.52 -2.36
C HIS A 101 1.83 -11.47 -3.56
N TYR A 102 2.73 -10.48 -3.60
CA TYR A 102 3.70 -10.35 -4.69
C TYR A 102 4.79 -11.43 -4.64
N GLU A 103 5.21 -11.89 -3.47
CA GLU A 103 6.09 -13.06 -3.33
C GLU A 103 5.48 -14.29 -4.01
N GLY A 104 4.18 -14.51 -3.82
CA GLY A 104 3.44 -15.57 -4.50
C GLY A 104 3.36 -15.38 -6.02
N VAL A 105 3.07 -14.17 -6.49
CA VAL A 105 2.98 -13.85 -7.92
C VAL A 105 4.33 -13.96 -8.63
N LEU A 106 5.38 -13.42 -8.01
CA LEU A 106 6.74 -13.41 -8.55
C LEU A 106 7.48 -14.74 -8.33
N GLN A 107 6.92 -15.63 -7.50
CA GLN A 107 7.53 -16.90 -7.09
C GLN A 107 8.94 -16.70 -6.51
N ARG A 108 9.10 -15.66 -5.69
CA ARG A 108 10.35 -15.26 -5.04
C ARG A 108 10.08 -14.69 -3.66
N GLU A 109 10.98 -14.96 -2.74
CA GLU A 109 11.03 -14.31 -1.45
C GLU A 109 11.68 -12.91 -1.58
N LEU A 110 11.17 -11.96 -0.84
CA LEU A 110 11.67 -10.57 -0.83
C LEU A 110 12.36 -10.28 0.52
N ASP A 111 13.29 -11.16 0.89
CA ASP A 111 14.00 -11.15 2.18
C ASP A 111 14.75 -9.85 2.45
N GLY A 112 15.22 -9.19 1.39
CA GLY A 112 15.90 -7.91 1.50
C GLY A 112 15.05 -6.77 2.08
N LEU A 113 13.73 -7.01 2.31
CA LEU A 113 12.81 -6.04 2.95
C LEU A 113 12.49 -6.42 4.41
N ASP A 114 12.97 -7.53 4.92
CA ASP A 114 12.55 -8.08 6.23
C ASP A 114 12.96 -7.19 7.38
N ASP A 115 14.14 -6.60 7.33
CA ASP A 115 14.62 -5.68 8.37
C ASP A 115 13.77 -4.40 8.42
N GLU A 116 13.48 -3.80 7.27
CA GLU A 116 12.64 -2.61 7.17
C GLU A 116 11.21 -2.88 7.61
N PHE A 117 10.65 -4.03 7.25
CA PHE A 117 9.34 -4.44 7.73
C PHE A 117 9.30 -4.70 9.22
N SER A 118 10.37 -5.27 9.80
CA SER A 118 10.49 -5.49 11.25
C SER A 118 10.43 -4.17 12.02
N VAL A 119 11.15 -3.16 11.56
CA VAL A 119 11.11 -1.81 12.15
C VAL A 119 9.71 -1.20 12.01
N LEU A 120 9.13 -1.27 10.83
CA LEU A 120 7.78 -0.73 10.58
C LEU A 120 6.73 -1.42 11.46
N LYS A 121 6.85 -2.71 11.67
CA LYS A 121 5.96 -3.49 12.54
C LYS A 121 6.06 -3.05 14.00
N LEU A 122 7.27 -2.80 14.50
CA LEU A 122 7.47 -2.27 15.86
C LEU A 122 6.81 -0.90 16.04
N LEU A 123 6.99 0.01 15.07
CA LEU A 123 6.32 1.32 15.09
C LEU A 123 4.80 1.20 15.05
N SER A 124 4.28 0.27 14.25
CA SER A 124 2.84 -0.01 14.18
C SER A 124 2.28 -0.54 15.50
N GLN A 125 3.02 -1.42 16.19
CA GLN A 125 2.64 -1.93 17.51
C GLN A 125 2.64 -0.81 18.55
N GLU A 126 3.62 0.07 18.54
CA GLU A 126 3.66 1.23 19.43
C GLU A 126 2.48 2.19 19.20
N LEU A 127 2.12 2.45 17.95
CA LEU A 127 0.91 3.21 17.61
C LEU A 127 -0.37 2.57 18.16
N GLN A 128 -0.49 1.23 18.07
CA GLN A 128 -1.63 0.50 18.58
C GLN A 128 -1.75 0.62 20.10
N VAL A 129 -0.64 0.46 20.81
CA VAL A 129 -0.57 0.62 22.27
C VAL A 129 -0.97 2.04 22.66
N ARG A 130 -0.45 3.05 21.98
CA ARG A 130 -0.78 4.46 22.23
C ARG A 130 -2.26 4.76 21.98
N ALA A 131 -2.83 4.26 20.88
CA ALA A 131 -4.24 4.45 20.59
C ALA A 131 -5.14 3.85 21.68
N ASN A 132 -4.80 2.66 22.16
CA ASN A 132 -5.53 1.98 23.22
C ASN A 132 -5.41 2.74 24.56
N SER A 133 -4.23 3.23 24.89
CA SER A 133 -4.01 4.04 26.10
C SER A 133 -4.87 5.31 26.11
N ILE A 134 -4.93 6.02 24.98
CA ILE A 134 -5.76 7.23 24.86
C ILE A 134 -7.25 6.90 25.02
N ARG A 135 -7.71 5.78 24.47
CA ARG A 135 -9.11 5.33 24.65
C ARG A 135 -9.43 5.04 26.12
N SER A 136 -8.54 4.32 26.78
CA SER A 136 -8.72 3.99 28.20
C SER A 136 -8.77 5.24 29.09
N GLN A 137 -7.89 6.21 28.85
CA GLN A 137 -7.91 7.48 29.58
C GLN A 137 -9.21 8.27 29.36
N ARG A 138 -9.68 8.34 28.13
CA ARG A 138 -10.95 9.02 27.80
C ARG A 138 -12.16 8.31 28.42
N PHE A 139 -12.12 7.00 28.50
CA PHE A 139 -13.18 6.23 29.17
C PHE A 139 -13.22 6.52 30.66
N GLN A 140 -12.07 6.51 31.34
CA GLN A 140 -11.96 6.84 32.77
C GLN A 140 -12.43 8.25 33.08
N GLN A 141 -12.07 9.24 32.24
CA GLN A 141 -12.52 10.63 32.42
C GLN A 141 -14.03 10.80 32.27
N LYS A 142 -14.70 9.97 31.46
CA LYS A 142 -16.17 10.02 31.31
C LYS A 142 -16.92 9.27 32.41
N ALA A 143 -16.26 8.35 33.09
CA ALA A 143 -16.84 7.57 34.19
C ALA A 143 -16.68 8.25 35.57
N ALA A 144 -15.83 9.24 35.64
CA ALA A 144 -15.64 10.10 36.82
C ALA A 144 -16.55 11.32 36.76
#